data_f5a2d6a3b3a2b88dc2860839304f3a4a
#
_entry.id   f5a2d6a3b3a2b88dc2860839304f3a4a
#
_cell.length_a   1.000
_cell.length_b   1.000
_cell.length_c   1.000
_cell.angle_alpha   90.00
_cell.angle_beta   90.00
_cell.angle_gamma   90.00
#
_symmetry.space_group_name_H-M   'P 1'
#
loop_
_entity.id
_entity.type
_entity.pdbx_description
1 polymer ?
#
loop_
_entity_poly.entity_id
_entity_poly.type
_entity_poly.pdbx_seq_one_letter_code
_entity_poly.pdbx_strand_id
1 'polypeptide(L)'
;MATREQILDYLQEVFDPEVPVLSVVDLGIIRKIEVDAEGSHITITPTYTGCPAMNVIEDDIRAKLKEKGISQFDIKTILSPAWTTDWISDEGKRKLKEYGIAPPEKSSPDKSILGNHAKLIKCPRCGSADTEMKSFFGSTACKSLYVCNTCKEPFDYFKCI
;
A
#
# COMPACT_ATOMS: atom_id res chain seq x y z
N MET A 1 -3.56 -21.26 -20.47
CA MET A 1 -2.66 -20.81 -19.38
C MET A 1 -2.68 -19.28 -19.38
N ALA A 2 -2.90 -18.64 -18.24
CA ALA A 2 -2.94 -17.17 -18.18
C ALA A 2 -1.53 -16.60 -18.38
N THR A 3 -1.42 -15.47 -19.08
CA THR A 3 -0.15 -14.78 -19.21
C THR A 3 0.16 -13.97 -17.95
N ARG A 4 1.41 -13.55 -17.79
CA ARG A 4 1.85 -12.66 -16.71
C ARG A 4 1.00 -11.38 -16.65
N GLU A 5 0.72 -10.78 -17.80
CA GLU A 5 -0.07 -9.55 -17.93
C GLU A 5 -1.51 -9.77 -17.46
N GLN A 6 -2.14 -10.89 -17.87
CA GLN A 6 -3.48 -11.23 -17.43
C GLN A 6 -3.55 -11.45 -15.91
N ILE A 7 -2.55 -12.11 -15.33
CA ILE A 7 -2.48 -12.29 -13.87
C ILE A 7 -2.36 -10.93 -13.18
N LEU A 8 -1.51 -10.05 -13.70
CA LEU A 8 -1.36 -8.70 -13.15
C LEU A 8 -2.68 -7.91 -13.20
N ASP A 9 -3.41 -7.99 -14.32
CA ASP A 9 -4.72 -7.36 -14.46
C ASP A 9 -5.75 -7.92 -13.45
N TYR A 10 -5.74 -9.22 -13.23
CA TYR A 10 -6.62 -9.83 -12.20
C TYR A 10 -6.27 -9.36 -10.79
N LEU A 11 -5.01 -9.18 -10.49
CA LEU A 11 -4.55 -8.70 -9.20
C LEU A 11 -4.83 -7.20 -8.96
N GLN A 12 -5.11 -6.42 -10.01
CA GLN A 12 -5.64 -5.06 -9.86
C GLN A 12 -7.03 -5.03 -9.19
N GLU A 13 -7.76 -6.14 -9.23
CA GLU A 13 -9.07 -6.28 -8.59
C GLU A 13 -8.97 -6.74 -7.11
N VAL A 14 -7.77 -6.96 -6.58
CA VAL A 14 -7.52 -7.33 -5.17
C VAL A 14 -7.06 -6.10 -4.42
N PHE A 15 -7.83 -5.69 -3.40
CA PHE A 15 -7.59 -4.46 -2.65
C PHE A 15 -7.05 -4.74 -1.25
N ASP A 16 -6.26 -3.80 -0.73
CA ASP A 16 -5.81 -3.84 0.66
C ASP A 16 -6.99 -3.58 1.62
N PRO A 17 -7.23 -4.45 2.61
CA PRO A 17 -8.35 -4.25 3.54
C PRO A 17 -8.19 -3.04 4.46
N GLU A 18 -6.96 -2.58 4.71
CA GLU A 18 -6.67 -1.39 5.53
C GLU A 18 -6.72 -0.09 4.72
N VAL A 19 -6.52 -0.18 3.40
CA VAL A 19 -6.56 0.94 2.46
C VAL A 19 -7.32 0.52 1.20
N PRO A 20 -8.66 0.45 1.26
CA PRO A 20 -9.48 -0.24 0.24
C PRO A 20 -9.51 0.44 -1.13
N VAL A 21 -8.84 1.56 -1.30
CA VAL A 21 -8.67 2.23 -2.60
C VAL A 21 -7.42 1.78 -3.34
N LEU A 22 -6.49 1.11 -2.66
CA LEU A 22 -5.26 0.58 -3.26
C LEU A 22 -5.40 -0.90 -3.56
N SER A 23 -5.11 -1.28 -4.80
CA SER A 23 -4.90 -2.67 -5.15
C SER A 23 -3.53 -3.15 -4.64
N VAL A 24 -3.37 -4.45 -4.55
CA VAL A 24 -2.08 -5.07 -4.22
C VAL A 24 -0.99 -4.73 -5.24
N VAL A 25 -1.40 -4.42 -6.47
CA VAL A 25 -0.49 -3.95 -7.53
C VAL A 25 -0.10 -2.49 -7.30
N ASP A 26 -1.07 -1.62 -6.99
CA ASP A 26 -0.81 -0.21 -6.67
C ASP A 26 0.11 -0.04 -5.46
N LEU A 27 -0.06 -0.88 -4.45
CA LEU A 27 0.80 -0.93 -3.27
C LEU A 27 2.23 -1.40 -3.58
N GLY A 28 2.45 -2.07 -4.72
CA GLY A 28 3.76 -2.61 -5.08
C GLY A 28 4.19 -3.82 -4.24
N ILE A 29 3.26 -4.53 -3.62
CA ILE A 29 3.56 -5.77 -2.88
C ILE A 29 3.78 -6.97 -3.80
N ILE A 30 3.28 -6.94 -5.04
CA ILE A 30 3.55 -7.95 -6.06
C ILE A 30 4.95 -7.72 -6.62
N ARG A 31 5.88 -8.58 -6.27
CA ARG A 31 7.30 -8.43 -6.63
C ARG A 31 7.67 -9.13 -7.94
N LYS A 32 7.11 -10.30 -8.17
CA LYS A 32 7.40 -11.11 -9.34
C LYS A 32 6.20 -11.97 -9.69
N ILE A 33 5.98 -12.15 -10.97
CA ILE A 33 5.04 -13.13 -11.52
C ILE A 33 5.80 -13.90 -12.59
N GLU A 34 5.90 -15.21 -12.42
CA GLU A 34 6.46 -16.15 -13.38
C GLU A 34 5.38 -17.13 -13.80
N VAL A 35 5.40 -17.53 -15.05
CA VAL A 35 4.47 -18.53 -15.60
C VAL A 35 5.31 -19.54 -16.36
N ASP A 36 5.18 -20.79 -16.01
CA ASP A 36 5.87 -21.92 -16.64
C ASP A 36 4.93 -23.11 -16.85
N ALA A 37 5.48 -24.26 -17.18
CA ALA A 37 4.70 -25.48 -17.41
C ALA A 37 4.04 -26.05 -16.14
N GLU A 38 4.54 -25.69 -14.96
CA GLU A 38 4.04 -26.15 -13.66
C GLU A 38 2.93 -25.25 -13.11
N GLY A 39 2.85 -24.00 -13.61
CA GLY A 39 1.81 -23.04 -13.18
C GLY A 39 2.27 -21.60 -13.11
N SER A 40 1.64 -20.87 -12.22
CA SER A 40 1.92 -19.45 -11.98
C SER A 40 2.54 -19.25 -10.59
N HIS A 41 3.70 -18.61 -10.55
CA HIS A 41 4.45 -18.37 -9.33
C HIS A 41 4.43 -16.88 -9.01
N ILE A 42 3.82 -16.51 -7.88
CA ILE A 42 3.63 -15.11 -7.48
C ILE A 42 4.45 -14.84 -6.23
N THR A 43 5.36 -13.90 -6.31
CA THR A 43 6.17 -13.46 -5.17
C THR A 43 5.63 -12.14 -4.63
N ILE A 44 5.35 -12.11 -3.33
CA ILE A 44 4.82 -10.93 -2.64
C ILE A 44 5.74 -10.52 -1.48
N THR A 45 5.70 -9.24 -1.12
CA THR A 45 6.43 -8.69 0.04
C THR A 45 5.45 -7.88 0.90
N PRO A 46 5.32 -8.18 2.22
CA PRO A 46 4.46 -7.41 3.11
C PRO A 46 4.97 -5.99 3.29
N THR A 47 4.06 -5.05 3.56
CA THR A 47 4.39 -3.65 3.81
C THR A 47 5.19 -3.46 5.10
N TYR A 48 5.00 -4.33 6.08
CA TYR A 48 5.83 -4.44 7.28
C TYR A 48 5.75 -5.85 7.86
N THR A 49 6.76 -6.23 8.64
CA THR A 49 6.82 -7.57 9.25
C THR A 49 5.69 -7.74 10.26
N GLY A 50 4.94 -8.84 10.11
CA GLY A 50 3.81 -9.14 10.99
C GLY A 50 2.53 -8.36 10.68
N CYS A 51 2.40 -7.78 9.47
CA CYS A 51 1.17 -7.13 9.03
C CYS A 51 0.00 -8.13 9.03
N PRO A 52 -1.05 -7.91 9.85
CA PRO A 52 -2.18 -8.82 9.92
C PRO A 52 -3.00 -8.88 8.63
N ALA A 53 -2.95 -7.83 7.82
CA ALA A 53 -3.62 -7.77 6.53
C ALA A 53 -3.04 -8.76 5.50
N MET A 54 -1.79 -9.21 5.67
CA MET A 54 -1.13 -10.06 4.68
C MET A 54 -1.80 -11.41 4.49
N ASN A 55 -2.33 -12.02 5.54
CA ASN A 55 -3.06 -13.28 5.41
C ASN A 55 -4.33 -13.09 4.59
N VAL A 56 -5.08 -12.01 4.85
CA VAL A 56 -6.28 -11.65 4.10
C VAL A 56 -5.95 -11.38 2.64
N ILE A 57 -4.90 -10.60 2.38
CA ILE A 57 -4.44 -10.29 1.03
C ILE A 57 -4.04 -11.56 0.28
N GLU A 58 -3.31 -12.46 0.92
CA GLU A 58 -2.91 -13.73 0.30
C GLU A 58 -4.12 -14.61 -0.03
N ASP A 59 -5.10 -14.69 0.88
CA ASP A 59 -6.34 -15.42 0.66
C ASP A 59 -7.17 -14.79 -0.47
N ASP A 60 -7.25 -13.48 -0.54
CA ASP A 60 -7.96 -12.75 -1.61
C ASP A 60 -7.27 -12.93 -2.96
N ILE A 61 -5.94 -12.94 -3.01
CA ILE A 61 -5.18 -13.28 -4.22
C ILE A 61 -5.52 -14.71 -4.67
N ARG A 62 -5.51 -15.68 -3.75
CA ARG A 62 -5.87 -17.08 -4.04
C ARG A 62 -7.29 -17.20 -4.56
N ALA A 63 -8.24 -16.52 -3.93
CA ALA A 63 -9.64 -16.51 -4.32
C ALA A 63 -9.81 -15.91 -5.73
N LYS A 64 -9.17 -14.78 -6.00
CA LYS A 64 -9.23 -14.10 -7.31
C LYS A 64 -8.67 -14.96 -8.43
N LEU A 65 -7.52 -15.59 -8.24
CA LEU A 65 -6.92 -16.47 -9.25
C LEU A 65 -7.81 -17.66 -9.56
N LYS A 66 -8.39 -18.30 -8.54
CA LYS A 66 -9.36 -19.39 -8.72
C LYS A 66 -10.62 -18.95 -9.46
N GLU A 67 -11.17 -17.77 -9.11
CA GLU A 67 -12.32 -17.16 -9.79
C GLU A 67 -12.06 -16.98 -11.30
N LYS A 68 -10.83 -16.60 -11.65
CA LYS A 68 -10.40 -16.42 -13.05
C LYS A 68 -9.97 -17.73 -13.74
N GLY A 69 -10.19 -18.89 -13.09
CA GLY A 69 -9.92 -20.21 -13.65
C GLY A 69 -8.46 -20.67 -13.59
N ILE A 70 -7.62 -19.96 -12.83
CA ILE A 70 -6.23 -20.35 -12.60
C ILE A 70 -6.20 -21.29 -11.40
N SER A 71 -5.93 -22.58 -11.64
CA SER A 71 -5.93 -23.62 -10.60
C SER A 71 -4.52 -24.04 -10.13
N GLN A 72 -3.53 -23.85 -11.00
CA GLN A 72 -2.13 -24.18 -10.70
C GLN A 72 -1.34 -22.91 -10.44
N PHE A 73 -1.14 -22.58 -9.18
CA PHE A 73 -0.33 -21.45 -8.75
C PHE A 73 0.21 -21.67 -7.34
N ASP A 74 1.31 -21.01 -7.04
CA ASP A 74 1.82 -20.84 -5.69
C ASP A 74 2.09 -19.35 -5.39
N ILE A 75 2.01 -19.02 -4.10
CA ILE A 75 2.31 -17.67 -3.62
C ILE A 75 3.44 -17.79 -2.60
N LYS A 76 4.52 -17.05 -2.85
CA LYS A 76 5.70 -17.01 -1.99
C LYS A 76 5.84 -15.62 -1.39
N THR A 77 5.90 -15.56 -0.07
CA THR A 77 6.21 -14.32 0.66
C THR A 77 7.71 -14.20 0.89
N ILE A 78 8.29 -13.06 0.52
CA ILE A 78 9.68 -12.71 0.80
C ILE A 78 9.75 -11.43 1.63
N LEU A 79 10.70 -11.35 2.55
CA LEU A 79 10.90 -10.19 3.42
C LEU A 79 12.08 -9.31 2.98
N SER A 80 12.87 -9.78 2.02
CA SER A 80 14.02 -9.05 1.50
C SER A 80 13.97 -9.00 -0.03
N PRO A 81 14.15 -7.82 -0.64
CA PRO A 81 14.28 -6.52 0.01
C PRO A 81 13.00 -6.11 0.75
N ALA A 82 13.12 -5.32 1.82
CA ALA A 82 11.97 -4.82 2.54
C ALA A 82 11.13 -3.89 1.67
N TRP A 83 9.79 -3.95 1.83
CA TRP A 83 8.90 -3.05 1.14
C TRP A 83 9.16 -1.59 1.54
N THR A 84 9.03 -0.68 0.60
CA THR A 84 9.10 0.76 0.84
C THR A 84 7.93 1.47 0.18
N THR A 85 7.55 2.63 0.69
CA THR A 85 6.51 3.48 0.10
C THR A 85 6.84 3.96 -1.31
N ASP A 86 8.11 3.90 -1.72
CA ASP A 86 8.52 4.21 -3.09
C ASP A 86 8.00 3.20 -4.13
N TRP A 87 7.59 2.02 -3.67
CA TRP A 87 7.00 0.99 -4.52
C TRP A 87 5.52 1.22 -4.83
N ILE A 88 4.87 2.16 -4.13
CA ILE A 88 3.50 2.57 -4.45
C ILE A 88 3.50 3.24 -5.81
N SER A 89 2.62 2.79 -6.71
CA SER A 89 2.48 3.37 -8.04
C SER A 89 2.02 4.85 -7.97
N ASP A 90 2.29 5.62 -9.01
CA ASP A 90 1.79 7.00 -9.12
C ASP A 90 0.25 7.02 -9.11
N GLU A 91 -0.37 6.04 -9.73
CA GLU A 91 -1.82 5.85 -9.69
C GLU A 91 -2.31 5.56 -8.26
N GLY A 92 -1.60 4.73 -7.51
CA GLY A 92 -1.88 4.46 -6.09
C GLY A 92 -1.80 5.73 -5.25
N LYS A 93 -0.79 6.56 -5.45
CA LYS A 93 -0.64 7.86 -4.77
C LYS A 93 -1.78 8.83 -5.11
N ARG A 94 -2.21 8.86 -6.36
CA ARG A 94 -3.37 9.65 -6.81
C ARG A 94 -4.66 9.19 -6.11
N LYS A 95 -4.90 7.88 -6.08
CA LYS A 95 -6.06 7.28 -5.40
C LYS A 95 -6.08 7.59 -3.90
N LEU A 96 -4.94 7.52 -3.21
CA LEU A 96 -4.81 7.92 -1.81
C LEU A 96 -5.26 9.35 -1.59
N LYS A 97 -4.75 10.29 -2.39
CA LYS A 97 -5.08 11.70 -2.29
C LYS A 97 -6.58 11.96 -2.52
N GLU A 98 -7.17 11.34 -3.53
CA GLU A 98 -8.61 11.47 -3.83
C GLU A 98 -9.48 10.89 -2.71
N TYR A 99 -9.02 9.85 -2.06
CA TYR A 99 -9.70 9.25 -0.90
C TYR A 99 -9.58 10.09 0.38
N GLY A 100 -8.70 11.08 0.39
CA GLY A 100 -8.46 11.96 1.55
C GLY A 100 -7.33 11.48 2.47
N ILE A 101 -6.46 10.61 1.98
CA ILE A 101 -5.22 10.19 2.64
C ILE A 101 -4.06 10.93 1.99
N ALA A 102 -3.25 11.63 2.77
CA ALA A 102 -2.05 12.26 2.24
C ALA A 102 -1.05 11.19 1.80
N PRO A 103 -0.65 11.15 0.52
CA PRO A 103 0.27 10.13 0.02
C PRO A 103 1.68 10.36 0.57
N PRO A 104 2.50 9.28 0.64
CA PRO A 104 3.89 9.41 1.04
C PRO A 104 4.66 10.26 0.03
N GLU A 105 5.51 11.15 0.52
CA GLU A 105 6.47 11.85 -0.31
C GLU A 105 7.67 10.95 -0.60
N LYS A 106 8.44 11.25 -1.67
CA LYS A 106 9.65 10.47 -2.01
C LYS A 106 10.58 10.39 -0.82
N SER A 107 11.09 9.20 -0.59
CA SER A 107 11.76 8.80 0.64
C SER A 107 13.03 9.60 0.96
N SER A 108 13.00 10.25 2.09
CA SER A 108 14.05 10.03 3.06
C SER A 108 13.40 9.23 4.21
N PRO A 109 14.07 8.22 4.78
CA PRO A 109 13.53 7.52 5.93
C PRO A 109 13.15 8.57 6.97
N ASP A 110 11.92 8.46 7.47
CA ASP A 110 11.36 9.46 8.38
C ASP A 110 12.17 9.43 9.68
N LYS A 111 13.28 10.19 9.70
CA LYS A 111 14.12 10.35 10.89
C LYS A 111 13.42 11.13 12.00
N SER A 112 12.16 11.52 11.78
CA SER A 112 11.34 12.23 12.76
C SER A 112 10.95 11.38 13.97
N ILE A 113 11.20 10.08 13.94
CA ILE A 113 11.03 9.18 15.10
C ILE A 113 11.94 9.59 16.28
N LEU A 114 13.04 10.29 16.02
CA LEU A 114 14.03 10.67 17.02
C LEU A 114 14.17 12.18 17.25
N GLY A 115 13.43 13.01 16.54
CA GLY A 115 13.52 14.45 16.64
C GLY A 115 12.14 15.12 16.60
N ASN A 116 11.96 16.10 17.45
CA ASN A 116 10.75 16.89 17.73
C ASN A 116 10.21 17.72 16.52
N HIS A 117 10.49 17.31 15.28
CA HIS A 117 10.06 17.98 14.07
C HIS A 117 9.04 17.11 13.33
N ALA A 118 7.76 17.33 13.61
CA ALA A 118 6.68 16.78 12.80
C ALA A 118 6.88 17.25 11.36
N LYS A 119 6.93 16.29 10.42
CA LYS A 119 7.01 16.58 8.98
C LYS A 119 5.79 17.39 8.56
N LEU A 120 6.01 18.49 7.84
CA LEU A 120 4.92 19.27 7.27
C LEU A 120 4.28 18.50 6.10
N ILE A 121 3.09 17.98 6.32
CA ILE A 121 2.33 17.24 5.33
C ILE A 121 1.21 18.11 4.79
N LYS A 122 1.12 18.23 3.45
CA LYS A 122 0.06 19.01 2.82
C LYS A 122 -1.29 18.32 3.01
N CYS A 123 -2.30 19.11 3.37
CA CYS A 123 -3.66 18.64 3.47
C CYS A 123 -4.15 18.10 2.11
N PRO A 124 -4.63 16.84 2.02
CA PRO A 124 -5.09 16.28 0.75
C PRO A 124 -6.38 16.93 0.24
N ARG A 125 -7.12 17.64 1.10
CA ARG A 125 -8.38 18.30 0.77
C ARG A 125 -8.20 19.71 0.23
N CYS A 126 -7.50 20.58 0.96
CA CYS A 126 -7.34 22.00 0.60
C CYS A 126 -5.92 22.36 0.12
N GLY A 127 -4.94 21.47 0.21
CA GLY A 127 -3.57 21.70 -0.22
C GLY A 127 -2.72 22.56 0.74
N SER A 128 -3.27 23.02 1.87
CA SER A 128 -2.54 23.83 2.85
C SER A 128 -1.40 23.03 3.48
N ALA A 129 -0.25 23.70 3.68
CA ALA A 129 0.87 23.16 4.45
C ALA A 129 0.74 23.41 5.97
N ASP A 130 -0.26 24.18 6.39
CA ASP A 130 -0.53 24.45 7.80
C ASP A 130 -1.30 23.26 8.41
N THR A 131 -0.57 22.23 8.76
CA THR A 131 -1.08 20.98 9.30
C THR A 131 -0.31 20.57 10.54
N GLU A 132 -0.98 19.84 11.41
CA GLU A 132 -0.42 19.40 12.69
C GLU A 132 -0.67 17.89 12.87
N MET A 133 0.39 17.16 13.25
CA MET A 133 0.27 15.76 13.64
C MET A 133 -0.39 15.63 15.01
N LYS A 134 -1.49 14.91 15.10
CA LYS A 134 -2.21 14.63 16.36
C LYS A 134 -1.81 13.29 16.97
N SER A 135 -1.50 12.31 16.13
CA SER A 135 -1.03 10.99 16.57
C SER A 135 -0.11 10.37 15.54
N PHE A 136 0.97 9.76 16.02
CA PHE A 136 1.88 8.99 15.16
C PHE A 136 1.20 7.71 14.62
N PHE A 137 0.23 7.17 15.33
CA PHE A 137 -0.60 6.06 14.90
C PHE A 137 -2.01 6.57 14.57
N GLY A 138 -2.46 6.35 13.33
CA GLY A 138 -3.80 6.65 12.86
C GLY A 138 -4.74 5.44 12.99
N SER A 139 -5.63 5.28 12.01
CA SER A 139 -6.55 4.14 11.93
C SER A 139 -5.84 2.78 11.78
N THR A 140 -4.62 2.78 11.24
CA THR A 140 -3.74 1.61 11.12
C THR A 140 -2.30 2.00 11.44
N ALA A 141 -1.41 1.01 11.65
CA ALA A 141 -0.01 1.25 11.98
C ALA A 141 0.78 1.98 10.87
N CYS A 142 0.36 1.84 9.61
CA CYS A 142 0.98 2.50 8.45
C CYS A 142 0.56 3.96 8.27
N LYS A 143 -0.40 4.47 9.05
CA LYS A 143 -0.94 5.82 8.93
C LYS A 143 -0.71 6.63 10.21
N SER A 144 -0.53 7.96 10.05
CA SER A 144 -0.54 8.95 11.14
C SER A 144 -1.76 9.84 11.01
N LEU A 145 -2.26 10.34 12.13
CA LEU A 145 -3.38 11.27 12.16
C LEU A 145 -2.88 12.72 12.18
N TYR A 146 -3.37 13.51 11.24
CA TYR A 146 -3.14 14.95 11.10
C TYR A 146 -4.43 15.74 11.14
N VAL A 147 -4.33 17.02 11.45
CA VAL A 147 -5.40 18.01 11.30
C VAL A 147 -4.89 19.20 10.50
N CYS A 148 -5.68 19.64 9.54
CA CYS A 148 -5.42 20.87 8.81
C CYS A 148 -5.91 22.07 9.61
N ASN A 149 -5.05 23.03 9.88
CA ASN A 149 -5.43 24.27 10.60
C ASN A 149 -6.21 25.24 9.71
N THR A 150 -6.14 25.09 8.39
CA THR A 150 -6.85 25.95 7.44
C THR A 150 -8.30 25.49 7.23
N CYS A 151 -8.54 24.24 6.83
CA CYS A 151 -9.91 23.74 6.59
C CYS A 151 -10.51 23.01 7.79
N LYS A 152 -9.76 22.84 8.88
CA LYS A 152 -10.14 22.15 10.13
C LYS A 152 -10.46 20.67 10.01
N GLU A 153 -10.20 20.07 8.85
CA GLU A 153 -10.47 18.66 8.61
C GLU A 153 -9.33 17.77 9.12
N PRO A 154 -9.64 16.69 9.83
CA PRO A 154 -8.69 15.63 10.10
C PRO A 154 -8.42 14.80 8.84
N PHE A 155 -7.22 14.26 8.72
CA PHE A 155 -6.86 13.35 7.63
C PHE A 155 -5.75 12.39 8.07
N ASP A 156 -5.71 11.22 7.42
CA ASP A 156 -4.60 10.30 7.58
C ASP A 156 -3.46 10.64 6.62
N TYR A 157 -2.24 10.43 7.07
CA TYR A 157 -1.03 10.45 6.27
C TYR A 157 -0.45 9.04 6.19
N PHE A 158 -0.20 8.56 4.97
CA PHE A 158 0.48 7.30 4.74
C PHE A 158 1.99 7.49 5.00
N LYS A 159 2.48 6.93 6.11
CA LYS A 159 3.87 7.14 6.55
C LYS A 159 4.88 6.56 5.58
N CYS A 160 5.98 7.28 5.34
CA CYS A 160 7.14 6.75 4.64
C CYS A 160 7.84 5.69 5.50
N ILE A 161 8.09 4.54 4.90
CA ILE A 161 8.83 3.42 5.49
C ILE A 161 10.02 3.10 4.58
#